data_35dbadfd392e618cf66c84d17bfffb80
#
_entry.id   35dbadfd392e618cf66c84d17bfffb80
#
_cell.length_a   1.000
_cell.length_b   1.000
_cell.length_c   1.000
_cell.angle_alpha   90.00
_cell.angle_beta   90.00
_cell.angle_gamma   90.00
#
_symmetry.space_group_name_H-M   'P 1'
#
loop_
_entity.id
_entity.type
_entity.pdbx_description
1 polymer ?
#
loop_
_entity_poly.entity_id
_entity_poly.type
_entity_poly.pdbx_seq_one_letter_code
_entity_poly.pdbx_strand_id
1 'polypeptide(L)'
;VSYTFEKSLELFERAARVIPQGIPGHLTPVITVPGSYPYFVARAKGPRFWDVDGNEFIDYMCAYGPMILGYANEKVDEAYRRQAESGACTTIATDLSVELAETVTKTIDCADWVMFAKNGADATSMAVALARGYTRRDKIVLAEEGYHGTQPWAGTNSVGITQRDRADIVMVPWGDL
;
A
#
# COMPACT_ATOMS: atom_id res chain seq x y z
N VAL A 1 -21.00 -4.13 -24.31
CA VAL A 1 -21.46 -3.79 -22.95
C VAL A 1 -21.21 -2.31 -22.78
N SER A 2 -22.30 -1.53 -22.55
CA SER A 2 -22.16 -0.10 -22.24
C SER A 2 -22.01 0.04 -20.72
N TYR A 3 -20.91 0.62 -20.26
CA TYR A 3 -20.73 0.98 -18.86
C TYR A 3 -21.56 2.23 -18.54
N THR A 4 -22.08 2.31 -17.32
CA THR A 4 -22.71 3.50 -16.72
C THR A 4 -21.90 3.92 -15.51
N PHE A 5 -21.86 5.22 -15.21
CA PHE A 5 -21.05 5.78 -14.12
C PHE A 5 -21.79 6.84 -13.31
N GLU A 6 -23.12 6.80 -13.31
CA GLU A 6 -23.97 7.82 -12.67
C GLU A 6 -23.75 7.87 -11.14
N LYS A 7 -23.78 6.71 -10.48
CA LYS A 7 -23.53 6.62 -9.03
C LYS A 7 -22.09 6.95 -8.66
N SER A 8 -21.14 6.56 -9.51
CA SER A 8 -19.74 6.88 -9.34
C SER A 8 -19.49 8.37 -9.38
N LEU A 9 -20.13 9.10 -10.31
CA LEU A 9 -20.05 10.55 -10.40
C LEU A 9 -20.70 11.24 -9.19
N GLU A 10 -21.90 10.82 -8.78
CA GLU A 10 -22.56 11.34 -7.59
C GLU A 10 -21.69 11.17 -6.33
N LEU A 11 -21.11 9.98 -6.16
CA LEU A 11 -20.20 9.72 -5.03
C LEU A 11 -18.95 10.56 -5.12
N PHE A 12 -18.40 10.78 -6.31
CA PHE A 12 -17.21 11.60 -6.48
C PHE A 12 -17.48 13.07 -6.11
N GLU A 13 -18.62 13.63 -6.52
CA GLU A 13 -19.03 14.98 -6.11
C GLU A 13 -19.17 15.12 -4.60
N ARG A 14 -19.74 14.12 -3.93
CA ARG A 14 -19.82 14.07 -2.47
C ARG A 14 -18.44 13.96 -1.82
N ALA A 15 -17.60 13.08 -2.34
CA ALA A 15 -16.23 12.86 -1.85
C ALA A 15 -15.37 14.12 -1.98
N ALA A 16 -15.47 14.84 -3.10
CA ALA A 16 -14.71 16.06 -3.35
C ALA A 16 -14.97 17.19 -2.33
N ARG A 17 -16.08 17.14 -1.62
CA ARG A 17 -16.41 18.11 -0.55
C ARG A 17 -15.68 17.83 0.77
N VAL A 18 -15.24 16.59 0.99
CA VAL A 18 -14.69 16.11 2.28
C VAL A 18 -13.36 15.39 2.15
N ILE A 19 -12.97 15.02 0.94
CA ILE A 19 -11.71 14.35 0.64
C ILE A 19 -10.97 15.18 -0.39
N PRO A 20 -9.73 15.63 -0.14
CA PRO A 20 -8.94 16.32 -1.14
C PRO A 20 -8.87 15.50 -2.44
N GLN A 21 -9.21 16.15 -3.56
CA GLN A 21 -9.27 15.53 -4.89
C GLN A 21 -10.36 14.44 -5.08
N GLY A 22 -11.25 14.23 -4.10
CA GLY A 22 -12.38 13.32 -4.18
C GLY A 22 -12.06 11.83 -3.98
N ILE A 23 -10.80 11.45 -3.89
CA ILE A 23 -10.36 10.07 -3.65
C ILE A 23 -9.25 10.06 -2.61
N PRO A 24 -9.26 9.10 -1.65
CA PRO A 24 -8.20 8.99 -0.67
C PRO A 24 -6.82 8.73 -1.29
N GLY A 25 -5.81 9.43 -0.78
CA GLY A 25 -4.42 9.20 -1.16
C GLY A 25 -4.06 9.72 -2.56
N HIS A 26 -3.22 8.98 -3.26
CA HIS A 26 -2.67 9.32 -4.57
C HIS A 26 -3.51 8.81 -5.75
N LEU A 27 -4.63 8.16 -5.47
CA LEU A 27 -5.53 7.58 -6.46
C LEU A 27 -6.48 8.64 -7.00
N THR A 28 -6.01 9.50 -7.89
CA THR A 28 -6.93 10.39 -8.59
C THR A 28 -7.41 9.74 -9.89
N PRO A 29 -8.68 9.93 -10.29
CA PRO A 29 -9.20 9.41 -11.55
C PRO A 29 -8.38 9.83 -12.76
N VAL A 30 -7.79 11.02 -12.70
CA VAL A 30 -6.94 11.57 -13.78
C VAL A 30 -5.64 10.77 -13.97
N ILE A 31 -5.13 10.15 -12.89
CA ILE A 31 -3.88 9.37 -12.93
C ILE A 31 -4.15 7.93 -13.39
N THR A 32 -5.30 7.36 -13.04
CA THR A 32 -5.58 5.95 -13.29
C THR A 32 -5.76 5.62 -14.76
N VAL A 33 -6.65 6.32 -15.48
CA VAL A 33 -6.82 6.16 -16.92
C VAL A 33 -7.29 7.49 -17.51
N PRO A 34 -6.59 8.10 -18.47
CA PRO A 34 -7.04 9.32 -19.13
C PRO A 34 -8.44 9.18 -19.70
N GLY A 35 -9.34 10.09 -19.34
CA GLY A 35 -10.73 10.06 -19.77
C GLY A 35 -11.63 9.03 -19.07
N SER A 36 -11.13 8.30 -18.06
CA SER A 36 -11.96 7.44 -17.23
C SER A 36 -12.80 8.25 -16.24
N TYR A 37 -13.94 7.69 -15.90
CA TYR A 37 -14.77 8.25 -14.84
C TYR A 37 -14.27 7.78 -13.46
N PRO A 38 -14.46 8.56 -12.38
CA PRO A 38 -14.21 8.11 -11.03
C PRO A 38 -15.20 6.99 -10.69
N TYR A 39 -14.71 5.87 -10.27
CA TYR A 39 -15.53 4.75 -9.81
C TYR A 39 -15.10 4.29 -8.43
N PHE A 40 -16.09 3.84 -7.66
CA PHE A 40 -15.91 3.32 -6.32
C PHE A 40 -16.30 1.84 -6.33
N VAL A 41 -15.51 1.01 -5.67
CA VAL A 41 -15.75 -0.44 -5.60
C VAL A 41 -16.89 -0.73 -4.62
N ALA A 42 -17.87 -1.52 -5.07
CA ALA A 42 -18.94 -2.04 -4.24
C ALA A 42 -18.63 -3.44 -3.69
N ARG A 43 -17.97 -4.28 -4.49
CA ARG A 43 -17.53 -5.62 -4.09
C ARG A 43 -16.37 -6.09 -4.95
N ALA A 44 -15.59 -7.05 -4.41
CA ALA A 44 -14.53 -7.71 -5.16
C ALA A 44 -14.48 -9.21 -4.80
N LYS A 45 -14.10 -10.05 -5.76
CA LYS A 45 -13.89 -11.49 -5.56
C LYS A 45 -12.91 -12.05 -6.60
N GLY A 46 -11.95 -12.83 -6.16
CA GLY A 46 -10.91 -13.36 -7.03
C GLY A 46 -10.18 -12.24 -7.77
N PRO A 47 -10.02 -12.32 -9.09
CA PRO A 47 -9.33 -11.30 -9.89
C PRO A 47 -10.26 -10.15 -10.34
N ARG A 48 -11.47 -10.04 -9.82
CA ARG A 48 -12.49 -9.12 -10.31
C ARG A 48 -13.03 -8.22 -9.22
N PHE A 49 -13.43 -7.02 -9.62
CA PHE A 49 -14.24 -6.13 -8.79
C PHE A 49 -15.43 -5.58 -9.56
N TRP A 50 -16.42 -5.12 -8.83
CA TRP A 50 -17.62 -4.45 -9.35
C TRP A 50 -17.70 -3.08 -8.70
N ASP A 51 -17.88 -2.06 -9.52
CA ASP A 51 -18.10 -0.71 -9.03
C ASP A 51 -19.52 -0.51 -8.48
N VAL A 52 -19.80 0.67 -7.98
CA VAL A 52 -21.12 1.02 -7.41
C VAL A 52 -22.21 1.13 -8.47
N ASP A 53 -21.86 1.25 -9.74
CA ASP A 53 -22.79 1.23 -10.87
C ASP A 53 -23.06 -0.20 -11.35
N GLY A 54 -22.33 -1.20 -10.84
CA GLY A 54 -22.47 -2.60 -11.19
C GLY A 54 -21.60 -3.06 -12.37
N ASN A 55 -20.73 -2.19 -12.86
CA ASN A 55 -19.78 -2.57 -13.90
C ASN A 55 -18.74 -3.54 -13.36
N GLU A 56 -18.42 -4.58 -14.13
CA GLU A 56 -17.41 -5.58 -13.79
C GLU A 56 -16.08 -5.24 -14.43
N PHE A 57 -15.01 -5.32 -13.63
CA PHE A 57 -13.63 -5.11 -14.06
C PHE A 57 -12.72 -6.25 -13.64
N ILE A 58 -11.68 -6.50 -14.42
CA ILE A 58 -10.55 -7.35 -14.01
C ILE A 58 -9.51 -6.45 -13.37
N ASP A 59 -9.07 -6.82 -12.15
CA ASP A 59 -8.04 -6.07 -11.44
C ASP A 59 -6.64 -6.58 -11.81
N TYR A 60 -5.88 -5.76 -12.52
CA TYR A 60 -4.46 -5.99 -12.81
C TYR A 60 -3.53 -5.29 -11.82
N MET A 61 -4.08 -4.53 -10.87
CA MET A 61 -3.27 -3.80 -9.88
C MET A 61 -3.03 -4.60 -8.60
N CYS A 62 -3.88 -5.61 -8.32
CA CYS A 62 -3.80 -6.44 -7.10
C CYS A 62 -3.66 -5.61 -5.82
N ALA A 63 -4.38 -4.50 -5.71
CA ALA A 63 -4.29 -3.51 -4.63
C ALA A 63 -2.83 -3.06 -4.36
N TYR A 64 -2.06 -2.83 -5.42
CA TYR A 64 -0.60 -2.54 -5.39
C TYR A 64 0.27 -3.68 -4.83
N GLY A 65 -0.16 -4.92 -5.04
CA GLY A 65 0.62 -6.11 -4.74
C GLY A 65 0.10 -7.03 -3.63
N PRO A 66 -0.57 -6.56 -2.56
CA PRO A 66 -0.97 -7.45 -1.47
C PRO A 66 -2.05 -8.49 -1.84
N MET A 67 -2.85 -8.28 -2.88
CA MET A 67 -3.95 -9.18 -3.27
C MET A 67 -3.51 -10.33 -4.19
N ILE A 68 -2.37 -10.98 -3.92
CA ILE A 68 -1.83 -12.08 -4.73
C ILE A 68 -2.70 -13.34 -4.76
N LEU A 69 -3.54 -13.56 -3.74
CA LEU A 69 -4.50 -14.65 -3.69
C LEU A 69 -5.88 -14.28 -4.26
N GLY A 70 -6.02 -13.04 -4.74
CA GLY A 70 -7.30 -12.46 -5.14
C GLY A 70 -8.14 -11.99 -3.96
N TYR A 71 -9.18 -11.23 -4.30
CA TYR A 71 -10.12 -10.67 -3.32
C TYR A 71 -11.02 -11.74 -2.72
N ALA A 72 -11.45 -11.53 -1.48
CA ALA A 72 -12.38 -12.38 -0.75
C ALA A 72 -11.95 -13.87 -0.77
N ASN A 73 -10.67 -14.13 -0.46
CA ASN A 73 -10.17 -15.48 -0.30
C ASN A 73 -10.74 -16.08 1.00
N GLU A 74 -11.53 -17.14 0.87
CA GLU A 74 -12.29 -17.71 1.97
C GLU A 74 -11.42 -18.17 3.16
N LYS A 75 -10.22 -18.70 2.90
CA LYS A 75 -9.32 -19.15 3.97
C LYS A 75 -8.73 -17.96 4.74
N VAL A 76 -8.37 -16.90 4.03
CA VAL A 76 -7.81 -15.69 4.64
C VAL A 76 -8.89 -14.96 5.45
N ASP A 77 -10.07 -14.78 4.86
CA ASP A 77 -11.19 -14.09 5.50
C ASP A 77 -11.69 -14.85 6.73
N GLU A 78 -11.71 -16.19 6.69
CA GLU A 78 -12.08 -17.02 7.84
C GLU A 78 -11.06 -16.90 8.98
N ALA A 79 -9.76 -16.91 8.68
CA ALA A 79 -8.73 -16.73 9.68
C ALA A 79 -8.81 -15.32 10.35
N TYR A 80 -9.04 -14.30 9.51
CA TYR A 80 -9.25 -12.93 10.00
C TYR A 80 -10.49 -12.83 10.91
N ARG A 81 -11.62 -13.40 10.51
CA ARG A 81 -12.87 -13.35 11.27
C ARG A 81 -12.72 -14.02 12.64
N ARG A 82 -12.11 -15.23 12.68
CA ARG A 82 -11.83 -15.90 13.95
C ARG A 82 -10.96 -15.07 14.89
N GLN A 83 -9.92 -14.44 14.38
CA GLN A 83 -9.07 -13.58 15.20
C GLN A 83 -9.80 -12.32 15.64
N ALA A 84 -10.63 -11.73 14.79
CA ALA A 84 -11.42 -10.53 15.13
C ALA A 84 -12.41 -10.81 16.27
N GLU A 85 -13.03 -11.99 16.30
CA GLU A 85 -13.92 -12.44 17.38
C GLU A 85 -13.18 -12.59 18.72
N SER A 86 -11.89 -12.90 18.69
CA SER A 86 -11.03 -13.05 19.88
C SER A 86 -10.29 -11.75 20.26
N GLY A 87 -10.44 -10.69 19.46
CA GLY A 87 -9.76 -9.41 19.64
C GLY A 87 -8.65 -9.18 18.61
N ALA A 88 -8.88 -8.22 17.71
CA ALA A 88 -7.95 -7.94 16.59
C ALA A 88 -6.88 -6.90 16.91
N CYS A 89 -7.07 -6.08 17.95
CA CYS A 89 -6.16 -4.98 18.28
C CYS A 89 -5.88 -4.98 19.79
N THR A 90 -4.90 -5.75 20.19
CA THR A 90 -4.52 -5.93 21.61
C THR A 90 -3.26 -5.14 21.95
N THR A 91 -3.13 -4.71 23.21
CA THR A 91 -1.92 -4.02 23.69
C THR A 91 -0.72 -4.95 23.77
N ILE A 92 -0.96 -6.22 24.05
CA ILE A 92 0.06 -7.27 24.16
C ILE A 92 -0.01 -8.12 22.90
N ALA A 93 1.15 -8.57 22.41
CA ALA A 93 1.22 -9.42 21.23
C ALA A 93 0.46 -10.73 21.42
N THR A 94 -0.13 -11.23 20.34
CA THR A 94 -0.78 -12.55 20.28
C THR A 94 0.23 -13.62 19.84
N ASP A 95 -0.10 -14.88 20.05
CA ASP A 95 0.64 -16.04 19.56
C ASP A 95 0.83 -16.04 18.03
N LEU A 96 -0.15 -15.51 17.29
CA LEU A 96 -0.07 -15.36 15.82
C LEU A 96 1.15 -14.54 15.36
N SER A 97 1.63 -13.59 16.17
CA SER A 97 2.85 -12.84 15.83
C SER A 97 4.09 -13.73 15.84
N VAL A 98 4.15 -14.68 16.77
CA VAL A 98 5.24 -15.68 16.85
C VAL A 98 5.15 -16.65 15.67
N GLU A 99 3.97 -17.22 15.42
CA GLU A 99 3.75 -18.15 14.32
C GLU A 99 4.07 -17.53 12.95
N LEU A 100 3.70 -16.26 12.75
CA LEU A 100 4.05 -15.52 11.54
C LEU A 100 5.55 -15.30 11.41
N ALA A 101 6.23 -14.89 12.50
CA ALA A 101 7.68 -14.71 12.49
C ALA A 101 8.42 -16.02 12.17
N GLU A 102 8.00 -17.13 12.78
CA GLU A 102 8.55 -18.46 12.47
C GLU A 102 8.31 -18.87 11.02
N THR A 103 7.13 -18.55 10.48
CA THR A 103 6.82 -18.85 9.08
C THR A 103 7.70 -18.05 8.13
N VAL A 104 7.89 -16.75 8.39
CA VAL A 104 8.76 -15.88 7.59
C VAL A 104 10.21 -16.37 7.62
N THR A 105 10.76 -16.66 8.80
CA THR A 105 12.15 -17.13 8.94
C THR A 105 12.39 -18.51 8.33
N LYS A 106 11.37 -19.37 8.28
CA LYS A 106 11.44 -20.66 7.56
C LYS A 106 11.33 -20.52 6.03
N THR A 107 10.67 -19.47 5.55
CA THR A 107 10.39 -19.28 4.12
C THR A 107 11.46 -18.46 3.40
N ILE A 108 12.11 -17.54 4.13
CA ILE A 108 13.10 -16.61 3.60
C ILE A 108 14.46 -16.96 4.19
N ASP A 109 15.34 -17.56 3.39
CA ASP A 109 16.63 -18.12 3.83
C ASP A 109 17.55 -17.11 4.53
N CYS A 110 17.46 -15.82 4.20
CA CYS A 110 18.28 -14.78 4.82
C CYS A 110 17.62 -14.09 6.03
N ALA A 111 16.45 -14.54 6.45
CA ALA A 111 15.73 -13.96 7.58
C ALA A 111 16.03 -14.71 8.89
N ASP A 112 16.86 -14.14 9.73
CA ASP A 112 17.13 -14.68 11.07
C ASP A 112 16.06 -14.28 12.08
N TRP A 113 15.40 -13.13 11.87
CA TRP A 113 14.35 -12.59 12.72
C TRP A 113 13.45 -11.60 11.95
N VAL A 114 12.33 -11.22 12.55
CA VAL A 114 11.31 -10.39 11.90
C VAL A 114 10.97 -9.18 12.75
N MET A 115 10.87 -8.03 12.11
CA MET A 115 10.25 -6.82 12.68
C MET A 115 8.93 -6.56 11.99
N PHE A 116 7.87 -6.40 12.77
CA PHE A 116 6.55 -6.06 12.24
C PHE A 116 6.33 -4.56 12.20
N ALA A 117 5.72 -4.10 11.15
CA ALA A 117 5.29 -2.71 10.97
C ALA A 117 3.84 -2.67 10.50
N LYS A 118 3.16 -1.55 10.71
CA LYS A 118 1.76 -1.43 10.33
C LYS A 118 1.57 -1.25 8.83
N ASN A 119 2.53 -0.66 8.15
CA ASN A 119 2.50 -0.37 6.72
C ASN A 119 3.91 -0.36 6.12
N GLY A 120 3.99 -0.29 4.78
CA GLY A 120 5.27 -0.28 4.07
C GLY A 120 6.16 0.93 4.39
N ALA A 121 5.59 2.11 4.61
CA ALA A 121 6.37 3.31 4.95
C ALA A 121 7.08 3.18 6.30
N ASP A 122 6.43 2.57 7.29
CA ASP A 122 7.05 2.26 8.58
C ASP A 122 8.16 1.22 8.41
N ALA A 123 7.90 0.15 7.65
CA ALA A 123 8.90 -0.90 7.39
C ALA A 123 10.14 -0.36 6.68
N THR A 124 9.97 0.46 5.63
CA THR A 124 11.11 1.07 4.93
C THR A 124 11.89 2.03 5.81
N SER A 125 11.21 2.80 6.68
CA SER A 125 11.88 3.69 7.64
C SER A 125 12.69 2.93 8.68
N MET A 126 12.15 1.82 9.20
CA MET A 126 12.87 0.92 10.11
C MET A 126 14.10 0.30 9.41
N ALA A 127 13.94 -0.16 8.17
CA ALA A 127 15.04 -0.73 7.40
C ALA A 127 16.17 0.28 7.18
N VAL A 128 15.84 1.52 6.81
CA VAL A 128 16.81 2.60 6.66
C VAL A 128 17.51 2.92 7.98
N ALA A 129 16.76 3.01 9.08
CA ALA A 129 17.33 3.29 10.39
C ALA A 129 18.32 2.17 10.82
N LEU A 130 17.95 0.90 10.61
CA LEU A 130 18.82 -0.24 10.90
C LEU A 130 20.07 -0.24 10.00
N ALA A 131 19.92 0.01 8.72
CA ALA A 131 21.04 0.08 7.77
C ALA A 131 22.03 1.18 8.16
N ARG A 132 21.54 2.38 8.49
CA ARG A 132 22.38 3.49 8.97
C ARG A 132 23.07 3.17 10.29
N GLY A 133 22.34 2.59 11.26
CA GLY A 133 22.88 2.18 12.54
C GLY A 133 24.00 1.15 12.40
N TYR A 134 23.81 0.15 11.55
CA TYR A 134 24.78 -0.91 11.29
C TYR A 134 26.00 -0.43 10.51
N THR A 135 25.79 0.28 9.40
CA THR A 135 26.86 0.70 8.49
C THR A 135 27.57 1.98 8.92
N ARG A 136 26.94 2.78 9.77
CA ARG A 136 27.34 4.15 10.15
C ARG A 136 27.48 5.07 8.92
N ARG A 137 26.65 4.87 7.92
CA ARG A 137 26.56 5.67 6.70
C ARG A 137 25.24 6.40 6.65
N ASP A 138 25.23 7.66 6.23
CA ASP A 138 24.05 8.50 6.21
C ASP A 138 23.29 8.45 4.89
N LYS A 139 24.02 8.30 3.78
CA LYS A 139 23.45 8.37 2.42
C LYS A 139 22.63 7.15 2.06
N ILE A 140 21.54 7.39 1.35
CA ILE A 140 20.64 6.40 0.77
C ILE A 140 20.59 6.64 -0.73
N VAL A 141 20.67 5.57 -1.50
CA VAL A 141 20.45 5.59 -2.96
C VAL A 141 19.03 5.15 -3.23
N LEU A 142 18.28 5.95 -3.98
CA LEU A 142 16.93 5.64 -4.44
C LEU A 142 16.86 5.70 -5.95
N ALA A 143 16.06 4.82 -6.54
CA ALA A 143 15.72 4.90 -7.95
C ALA A 143 14.76 6.07 -8.21
N GLU A 144 14.98 6.80 -9.29
CA GLU A 144 14.06 7.83 -9.76
C GLU A 144 12.68 7.22 -10.00
N GLU A 145 11.62 7.97 -9.69
CA GLU A 145 10.22 7.54 -9.80
C GLU A 145 9.83 6.34 -8.92
N GLY A 146 10.76 5.79 -8.13
CA GLY A 146 10.50 4.73 -7.17
C GLY A 146 9.64 5.21 -6.01
N TYR A 147 8.62 4.42 -5.62
CA TYR A 147 7.81 4.69 -4.44
C TYR A 147 8.30 3.87 -3.25
N HIS A 148 8.74 4.54 -2.19
CA HIS A 148 9.29 3.90 -0.99
C HIS A 148 8.52 4.25 0.29
N GLY A 149 7.40 4.93 0.16
CA GLY A 149 6.57 5.39 1.28
C GLY A 149 6.33 6.90 1.27
N THR A 150 5.65 7.39 2.30
CA THR A 150 5.25 8.80 2.43
C THR A 150 6.18 9.63 3.32
N GLN A 151 7.26 9.04 3.81
CA GLN A 151 8.22 9.75 4.66
C GLN A 151 8.98 10.83 3.86
N PRO A 152 9.42 11.93 4.50
CA PRO A 152 10.10 13.03 3.81
C PRO A 152 11.30 12.60 2.95
N TRP A 153 12.05 11.59 3.40
CA TRP A 153 13.20 11.06 2.68
C TRP A 153 12.79 10.19 1.48
N ALA A 154 11.61 9.56 1.51
CA ALA A 154 11.17 8.52 0.57
C ALA A 154 10.15 9.01 -0.47
N GLY A 155 9.46 10.11 -0.18
CA GLY A 155 8.37 10.61 -1.01
C GLY A 155 8.83 11.21 -2.32
N THR A 156 8.09 10.98 -3.39
CA THR A 156 8.30 11.62 -4.71
C THR A 156 7.80 13.07 -4.74
N ASN A 157 6.80 13.38 -3.91
CA ASN A 157 6.27 14.74 -3.80
C ASN A 157 7.20 15.63 -2.97
N SER A 158 7.53 16.82 -3.48
CA SER A 158 8.40 17.78 -2.82
C SER A 158 7.65 18.85 -2.01
N VAL A 159 6.33 18.90 -2.08
CA VAL A 159 5.53 19.89 -1.37
C VAL A 159 5.60 19.65 0.14
N GLY A 160 6.08 20.63 0.89
CA GLY A 160 6.23 20.54 2.34
C GLY A 160 7.47 19.75 2.82
N ILE A 161 8.32 19.28 1.92
CA ILE A 161 9.58 18.59 2.23
C ILE A 161 10.74 19.58 2.11
N THR A 162 11.56 19.66 3.15
CA THR A 162 12.72 20.56 3.14
C THR A 162 13.91 19.96 2.40
N GLN A 163 14.83 20.81 1.92
CA GLN A 163 16.08 20.32 1.33
C GLN A 163 16.91 19.49 2.33
N ARG A 164 16.82 19.81 3.62
CA ARG A 164 17.52 19.08 4.68
C ARG A 164 17.00 17.64 4.82
N ASP A 165 15.70 17.41 4.64
CA ASP A 165 15.11 16.07 4.70
C ASP A 165 15.65 15.15 3.61
N ARG A 166 16.15 15.71 2.53
CA ARG A 166 16.70 15.01 1.37
C ARG A 166 18.20 15.14 1.18
N ALA A 167 18.90 15.79 2.10
CA ALA A 167 20.34 16.08 1.96
C ALA A 167 21.19 14.80 1.76
N ASP A 168 20.74 13.70 2.34
CA ASP A 168 21.44 12.40 2.27
C ASP A 168 20.84 11.44 1.25
N ILE A 169 19.93 11.90 0.38
CA ILE A 169 19.33 11.07 -0.67
C ILE A 169 20.06 11.29 -1.99
N VAL A 170 20.49 10.18 -2.59
CA VAL A 170 21.08 10.15 -3.93
C VAL A 170 20.09 9.47 -4.86
N MET A 171 19.59 10.21 -5.85
CA MET A 171 18.70 9.66 -6.87
C MET A 171 19.50 9.10 -8.03
N VAL A 172 19.11 7.93 -8.53
CA VAL A 172 19.71 7.30 -9.71
C VAL A 172 18.62 6.88 -10.69
N PRO A 173 18.83 7.02 -12.00
CA PRO A 173 17.89 6.54 -13.00
C PRO A 173 17.66 5.01 -12.89
N TRP A 174 16.48 4.55 -13.26
CA TRP A 174 16.20 3.13 -13.36
C TRP A 174 17.08 2.48 -14.45
N GLY A 175 17.79 1.40 -14.10
CA GLY A 175 18.56 0.61 -15.04
C GLY A 175 19.87 1.25 -15.54
N ASP A 176 20.22 2.42 -15.03
CA ASP A 176 21.53 3.04 -15.28
C ASP A 176 22.46 2.66 -14.12
N LEU A 177 23.40 1.73 -14.43
CA LEU A 177 24.39 1.17 -13.49
C LEU A 177 25.78 1.69 -13.80
#